data_8ba1f4109dc9bbee559a0d35b0458416
#
_entry.id   8ba1f4109dc9bbee559a0d35b0458416
#
_cell.length_a   1.000
_cell.length_b   1.000
_cell.length_c   1.000
_cell.angle_alpha   90.00
_cell.angle_beta   90.00
_cell.angle_gamma   90.00
#
_symmetry.space_group_name_H-M   'P 1'
#
loop_
_entity.id
_entity.type
_entity.pdbx_description
1 polymer ?
#
loop_
_entity_poly.entity_id
_entity_poly.type
_entity_poly.pdbx_seq_one_letter_code
_entity_poly.pdbx_strand_id
1 'polypeptide(L)'
;PAKVDYQEVETYYNSEDVDRQITPDLRVESLQDMIGDEISNALNALDVDFRTVIILCDLEGFKYEEMAKILDIPIGTVRSRLHRARQLLKEKLSEYAKSMGYN
;
A
#
# COMPACT_ATOMS: atom_id res chain seq x y z
N PRO A 1 -2.74 -9.05 19.51
CA PRO A 1 -2.09 -9.23 18.21
C PRO A 1 -0.59 -9.10 18.34
N ALA A 2 0.09 -9.87 17.54
CA ALA A 2 1.55 -9.82 17.53
C ALA A 2 2.01 -8.44 17.07
N LYS A 3 2.97 -7.89 17.78
CA LYS A 3 3.57 -6.63 17.35
C LYS A 3 4.46 -6.90 16.16
N VAL A 4 4.32 -6.08 15.13
CA VAL A 4 5.21 -6.13 13.99
C VAL A 4 6.51 -5.44 14.39
N ASP A 5 7.64 -6.12 14.21
CA ASP A 5 8.94 -5.51 14.38
C ASP A 5 9.24 -4.72 13.10
N TYR A 6 8.95 -3.44 13.13
CA TYR A 6 9.16 -2.58 11.96
C TYR A 6 10.62 -2.51 11.54
N GLN A 7 11.55 -2.68 12.47
CA GLN A 7 12.97 -2.66 12.13
C GLN A 7 13.37 -3.90 11.31
N GLU A 8 12.86 -5.08 11.67
CA GLU A 8 13.08 -6.29 10.88
C GLU A 8 12.42 -6.18 9.51
N VAL A 9 11.19 -5.67 9.49
CA VAL A 9 10.46 -5.46 8.25
C VAL A 9 11.20 -4.47 7.35
N GLU A 10 11.70 -3.38 7.90
CA GLU A 10 12.50 -2.41 7.15
C GLU A 10 13.75 -3.04 6.57
N THR A 11 14.46 -3.87 7.34
CA THR A 11 15.65 -4.56 6.86
C THR A 11 15.31 -5.47 5.69
N TYR A 12 14.22 -6.20 5.79
CA TYR A 12 13.75 -7.07 4.70
C TYR A 12 13.42 -6.24 3.46
N TYR A 13 12.62 -5.19 3.61
CA TYR A 13 12.16 -4.37 2.48
C TYR A 13 13.19 -3.38 1.97
N ASN A 14 14.37 -3.31 2.56
CA ASN A 14 15.50 -2.56 1.99
C ASN A 14 16.24 -3.36 0.91
N SER A 15 16.00 -4.65 0.77
CA SER A 15 16.67 -5.42 -0.27
C SER A 15 16.03 -5.14 -1.63
N GLU A 16 16.85 -5.09 -2.67
CA GLU A 16 16.39 -4.82 -4.04
C GLU A 16 15.44 -5.89 -4.55
N ASP A 17 15.64 -7.12 -4.11
CA ASP A 17 14.83 -8.24 -4.57
C ASP A 17 13.38 -8.15 -4.10
N VAL A 18 13.14 -7.50 -2.97
CA VAL A 18 11.79 -7.36 -2.42
C VAL A 18 10.93 -6.47 -3.29
N ASP A 19 11.51 -5.43 -3.91
CA ASP A 19 10.75 -4.52 -4.77
C ASP A 19 10.06 -5.25 -5.92
N ARG A 20 10.61 -6.41 -6.34
CA ARG A 20 10.03 -7.22 -7.39
C ARG A 20 8.95 -8.18 -6.90
N GLN A 21 8.90 -8.40 -5.58
CA GLN A 21 7.99 -9.34 -4.95
C GLN A 21 6.82 -8.66 -4.25
N ILE A 22 6.84 -7.34 -4.17
CA ILE A 22 5.79 -6.58 -3.53
C ILE A 22 4.52 -6.69 -4.39
N THR A 23 3.46 -7.01 -3.72
CA THR A 23 2.11 -7.32 -4.16
C THR A 23 1.74 -6.71 -5.51
N PRO A 24 1.77 -7.47 -6.60
CA PRO A 24 1.51 -6.92 -7.93
C PRO A 24 0.06 -6.54 -8.18
N ASP A 25 -0.87 -7.14 -7.44
CA ASP A 25 -2.30 -6.92 -7.64
C ASP A 25 -2.80 -5.57 -7.14
N LEU A 26 -1.94 -4.77 -6.49
CA LEU A 26 -2.27 -3.40 -6.09
C LEU A 26 -1.40 -2.36 -6.80
N ARG A 27 -0.87 -2.68 -7.96
CA ARG A 27 -0.17 -1.71 -8.80
C ARG A 27 -1.15 -0.77 -9.47
N VAL A 28 -0.62 0.30 -10.04
CA VAL A 28 -1.42 1.33 -10.70
C VAL A 28 -2.40 0.73 -11.72
N GLU A 29 -1.95 -0.23 -12.52
CA GLU A 29 -2.82 -0.86 -13.52
C GLU A 29 -4.03 -1.54 -12.86
N SER A 30 -3.81 -2.28 -11.76
CA SER A 30 -4.89 -2.94 -11.04
C SER A 30 -5.85 -1.93 -10.43
N LEU A 31 -5.32 -0.85 -9.87
CA LEU A 31 -6.15 0.19 -9.27
C LEU A 31 -6.97 0.94 -10.33
N GLN A 32 -6.40 1.15 -11.50
CA GLN A 32 -7.09 1.84 -12.60
C GLN A 32 -8.25 1.03 -13.17
N ASP A 33 -8.20 -0.29 -13.05
CA ASP A 33 -9.27 -1.17 -13.50
C ASP A 33 -10.50 -1.14 -12.58
N MET A 34 -10.37 -0.55 -11.40
CA MET A 34 -11.44 -0.47 -10.42
C MET A 34 -12.17 0.86 -10.53
N ILE A 35 -13.46 0.84 -10.25
CA ILE A 35 -14.29 2.03 -10.34
C ILE A 35 -14.05 2.93 -9.13
N GLY A 36 -13.95 4.24 -9.38
CA GLY A 36 -13.47 5.24 -8.43
C GLY A 36 -14.07 5.20 -7.03
N ASP A 37 -15.38 4.98 -6.89
CA ASP A 37 -16.02 5.00 -5.58
C ASP A 37 -15.55 3.86 -4.67
N GLU A 38 -15.31 2.69 -5.24
CA GLU A 38 -14.81 1.55 -4.49
C GLU A 38 -13.42 1.81 -3.93
N ILE A 39 -12.54 2.35 -4.78
CA ILE A 39 -11.19 2.74 -4.37
C ILE A 39 -11.25 3.84 -3.32
N SER A 40 -12.05 4.88 -3.56
CA SER A 40 -12.16 6.01 -2.64
C SER A 40 -12.63 5.56 -1.26
N ASN A 41 -13.65 4.71 -1.22
CA ASN A 41 -14.18 4.21 0.05
C ASN A 41 -13.15 3.35 0.78
N ALA A 42 -12.46 2.49 0.07
CA ALA A 42 -11.44 1.62 0.65
C ALA A 42 -10.25 2.44 1.18
N LEU A 43 -9.79 3.43 0.40
CA LEU A 43 -8.70 4.30 0.83
C LEU A 43 -9.09 5.13 2.04
N ASN A 44 -10.31 5.67 2.06
CA ASN A 44 -10.78 6.46 3.19
C ASN A 44 -10.94 5.65 4.48
N ALA A 45 -11.04 4.34 4.36
CA ALA A 45 -11.11 3.45 5.52
C ALA A 45 -9.73 3.14 6.12
N LEU A 46 -8.65 3.52 5.44
CA LEU A 46 -7.29 3.33 5.95
C LEU A 46 -6.85 4.54 6.77
N ASP A 47 -5.97 4.31 7.73
CA ASP A 47 -5.28 5.40 8.42
C ASP A 47 -4.51 6.25 7.41
N VAL A 48 -4.35 7.52 7.73
CA VAL A 48 -3.76 8.49 6.81
C VAL A 48 -2.36 8.08 6.33
N ASP A 49 -1.56 7.50 7.20
CA ASP A 49 -0.19 7.10 6.83
C ASP A 49 -0.19 6.02 5.74
N PHE A 50 -1.10 5.07 5.84
CA PHE A 50 -1.23 4.01 4.83
C PHE A 50 -1.83 4.53 3.54
N ARG A 51 -2.88 5.33 3.65
CA ARG A 51 -3.52 5.94 2.49
C ARG A 51 -2.54 6.79 1.69
N THR A 52 -1.71 7.58 2.38
CA THR A 52 -0.76 8.48 1.74
C THR A 52 0.26 7.73 0.90
N VAL A 53 0.85 6.65 1.41
CA VAL A 53 1.86 5.92 0.64
C VAL A 53 1.27 5.25 -0.60
N ILE A 54 0.03 4.79 -0.53
CA ILE A 54 -0.65 4.23 -1.69
C ILE A 54 -0.88 5.33 -2.73
N ILE A 55 -1.39 6.47 -2.32
CA ILE A 55 -1.65 7.58 -3.23
C ILE A 55 -0.35 8.02 -3.90
N LEU A 56 0.70 8.22 -3.14
CA LEU A 56 1.98 8.70 -3.69
C LEU A 56 2.59 7.68 -4.66
N CYS A 57 2.59 6.42 -4.31
CA CYS A 57 3.23 5.40 -5.11
C CYS A 57 2.34 4.89 -6.24
N ASP A 58 1.17 4.38 -5.88
CA ASP A 58 0.34 3.63 -6.82
C ASP A 58 -0.52 4.51 -7.71
N LEU A 59 -0.89 5.69 -7.25
CA LEU A 59 -1.72 6.60 -8.02
C LEU A 59 -0.91 7.72 -8.68
N GLU A 60 0.06 8.28 -7.97
CA GLU A 60 0.86 9.42 -8.47
C GLU A 60 2.18 8.99 -9.11
N GLY A 61 2.64 7.78 -8.84
CA GLY A 61 3.83 7.24 -9.48
C GLY A 61 5.15 7.70 -8.90
N PHE A 62 5.18 8.21 -7.68
CA PHE A 62 6.44 8.60 -7.03
C PHE A 62 7.30 7.38 -6.75
N LYS A 63 8.61 7.56 -6.89
CA LYS A 63 9.58 6.54 -6.51
C LYS A 63 9.75 6.51 -5.00
N TYR A 64 10.18 5.37 -4.47
CA TYR A 64 10.38 5.21 -3.03
C TYR A 64 11.32 6.25 -2.45
N GLU A 65 12.40 6.57 -3.17
CA GLU A 65 13.35 7.59 -2.75
C GLU A 65 12.71 8.96 -2.63
N GLU A 66 11.85 9.29 -3.58
CA GLU A 66 11.10 10.54 -3.57
C GLU A 66 10.12 10.58 -2.41
N MET A 67 9.42 9.47 -2.19
CA MET A 67 8.47 9.35 -1.08
C MET A 67 9.16 9.50 0.27
N ALA A 68 10.34 8.89 0.41
CA ALA A 68 11.12 9.00 1.65
C ALA A 68 11.45 10.46 1.95
N LYS A 69 11.78 11.25 0.93
CA LYS A 69 12.06 12.68 1.08
C LYS A 69 10.80 13.48 1.39
N ILE A 70 9.72 13.22 0.66
CA ILE A 70 8.45 13.93 0.86
C ILE A 70 7.92 13.70 2.27
N LEU A 71 7.98 12.47 2.75
CA LEU A 71 7.43 12.09 4.04
C LEU A 71 8.43 12.22 5.19
N ASP A 72 9.70 12.48 4.87
CA ASP A 72 10.78 12.57 5.85
C ASP A 72 10.89 11.31 6.71
N ILE A 73 10.92 10.16 6.06
CA ILE A 73 11.06 8.85 6.69
C ILE A 73 12.10 8.03 5.94
N PRO A 74 12.71 7.01 6.59
CA PRO A 74 13.63 6.12 5.90
C PRO A 74 12.96 5.36 4.75
N ILE A 75 13.73 5.04 3.74
CA ILE A 75 13.20 4.32 2.58
C ILE A 75 12.68 2.93 2.96
N GLY A 76 13.29 2.28 3.94
CA GLY A 76 12.78 1.00 4.45
C GLY A 76 11.40 1.13 5.07
N THR A 77 11.14 2.25 5.73
CA THR A 77 9.82 2.55 6.28
C THR A 77 8.80 2.76 5.15
N VAL A 78 9.20 3.41 4.07
CA VAL A 78 8.33 3.55 2.88
C VAL A 78 7.91 2.18 2.38
N ARG A 79 8.88 1.28 2.20
CA ARG A 79 8.62 -0.07 1.68
C ARG A 79 7.72 -0.89 2.60
N SER A 80 8.04 -0.92 3.88
CA SER A 80 7.25 -1.70 4.84
C SER A 80 5.85 -1.14 5.01
N ARG A 81 5.74 0.18 5.06
CA ARG A 81 4.44 0.86 5.17
C ARG A 81 3.58 0.62 3.93
N LEU A 82 4.19 0.70 2.75
CA LEU A 82 3.48 0.47 1.50
C LEU A 82 3.00 -0.98 1.39
N HIS A 83 3.84 -1.93 1.78
CA HIS A 83 3.44 -3.33 1.79
C HIS A 83 2.22 -3.55 2.69
N ARG A 84 2.27 -3.02 3.89
CA ARG A 84 1.16 -3.14 4.85
C ARG A 84 -0.08 -2.43 4.33
N ALA A 85 0.09 -1.24 3.79
CA ALA A 85 -1.02 -0.46 3.25
C ALA A 85 -1.74 -1.20 2.12
N ARG A 86 -0.98 -1.83 1.22
CA ARG A 86 -1.56 -2.60 0.12
C ARG A 86 -2.34 -3.82 0.62
N GLN A 87 -1.84 -4.49 1.66
CA GLN A 87 -2.57 -5.60 2.29
C GLN A 87 -3.89 -5.12 2.87
N LEU A 88 -3.86 -4.01 3.60
CA LEU A 88 -5.06 -3.44 4.21
C LEU A 88 -6.06 -2.98 3.16
N LEU A 89 -5.59 -2.35 2.09
CA LEU A 89 -6.46 -1.93 1.00
C LEU A 89 -7.11 -3.14 0.33
N LYS A 90 -6.35 -4.19 0.10
CA LYS A 90 -6.86 -5.43 -0.47
C LYS A 90 -7.96 -6.03 0.40
N GLU A 91 -7.77 -6.04 1.71
CA GLU A 91 -8.78 -6.51 2.65
C GLU A 91 -10.05 -5.66 2.56
N LYS A 92 -9.91 -4.34 2.53
CA LYS A 92 -11.07 -3.44 2.42
C LYS A 92 -11.83 -3.63 1.12
N LEU A 93 -11.11 -3.78 0.02
CA LEU A 93 -11.75 -4.04 -1.28
C LEU A 93 -12.45 -5.38 -1.30
N SER A 94 -11.88 -6.39 -0.68
CA SER A 94 -12.51 -7.70 -0.57
C SER A 94 -13.80 -7.65 0.25
N GLU A 95 -13.78 -6.92 1.37
CA GLU A 95 -14.98 -6.71 2.18
C GLU A 95 -16.07 -6.00 1.38
N TYR A 96 -15.67 -4.98 0.65
CA TYR A 96 -16.60 -4.21 -0.18
C TYR A 96 -17.22 -5.11 -1.27
N ALA A 97 -16.41 -5.91 -1.94
CA ALA A 97 -16.88 -6.82 -2.97
C ALA A 97 -17.90 -7.82 -2.41
N LYS A 98 -17.65 -8.35 -1.22
CA LYS A 98 -18.59 -9.27 -0.56
C LYS A 98 -19.90 -8.57 -0.23
N SER A 99 -19.85 -7.33 0.26
CA SER A 99 -21.06 -6.59 0.59
C SER A 99 -21.90 -6.28 -0.65
N MET A 100 -21.28 -6.23 -1.83
CA MET A 100 -21.95 -6.01 -3.10
C MET A 100 -22.38 -7.30 -3.78
N GLY A 101 -22.16 -8.45 -3.16
CA GLY A 101 -22.56 -9.74 -3.71
C GLY A 101 -21.53 -10.41 -4.62
N TYR A 102 -20.33 -9.89 -4.69
CA TYR A 102 -19.23 -10.51 -5.44
C TYR A 102 -18.49 -11.49 -4.55
N ASN A 103 -18.01 -12.56 -5.11
CA ASN A 103 -17.21 -13.55 -4.39
C ASN A 103 -15.72 -13.31 -4.54
#